data_d5ddd8ac40d30bce917fe49638aabcbc
#
_entry.id   d5ddd8ac40d30bce917fe49638aabcbc
#
_cell.length_a   1.000
_cell.length_b   1.000
_cell.length_c   1.000
_cell.angle_alpha   90.00
_cell.angle_beta   90.00
_cell.angle_gamma   90.00
#
_symmetry.space_group_name_H-M   'P 1'
#
loop_
_entity.id
_entity.type
_entity.pdbx_description
1 polymer ?
#
loop_
_entity_poly.entity_id
_entity_poly.type
_entity_poly.pdbx_seq_one_letter_code
_entity_poly.pdbx_strand_id
1 'polypeptide(L)'
;MSKILVIDDDSIIRTLLSNSLGKAGYEVLTAADGESGLEIINNDKPDLVVTDYQMPGMSGIDLITEVLKKQPGLPVILLTAHGDVALTIRSIQVGAYDFIEKPIQMQELLEAIRNGLEASYQSQNLTESITPGMRKAIEDNLLVGKTPAMREIFKNVGRVSMNKVNILITGETGTGKELIARLIHFSGITREHPLVVVNCSALHEDILENELFGYTEGALPNTTTAKTGKFELAGEGTIFLDDISDLNEAMQTRLLRVIQELEFEKPGEPAPVPLKARIIAATNKDLEALVKSGKFREELYYRLKVFTIALPPLRNRKDDIEALVDHLMQKLNRKLNKRIVKIGNGVIELLNTHDWPGNVRELENTLMQAMIMTRGDVLEKEHIILLSKHEGSSEEYELKSIADVEKVHIKKILDRLKWNKVEASRVLEITRPTLNAKIAKYGLKHN
;
A
#
# COMPACT_ATOMS: atom_id res chain seq x y z
N MET A 1 28.57 -20.33 -21.27
CA MET A 1 28.51 -18.92 -20.92
C MET A 1 27.11 -18.47 -21.31
N SER A 2 26.30 -17.87 -20.41
CA SER A 2 24.94 -17.48 -20.78
C SER A 2 24.98 -16.27 -21.66
N LYS A 3 24.12 -16.27 -22.70
CA LYS A 3 23.99 -15.20 -23.68
C LYS A 3 22.91 -14.24 -23.27
N ILE A 4 23.22 -12.94 -23.14
CA ILE A 4 22.28 -11.89 -22.79
C ILE A 4 22.15 -10.92 -23.96
N LEU A 5 20.92 -10.67 -24.41
CA LEU A 5 20.66 -9.65 -25.43
C LEU A 5 20.24 -8.35 -24.74
N VAL A 6 20.94 -7.25 -25.03
CA VAL A 6 20.62 -5.90 -24.57
C VAL A 6 20.06 -5.09 -25.72
N ILE A 7 18.85 -4.55 -25.57
CA ILE A 7 18.12 -3.74 -26.55
C ILE A 7 17.81 -2.37 -25.93
N ASP A 8 18.39 -1.33 -26.48
CA ASP A 8 18.20 0.06 -26.03
C ASP A 8 18.55 0.99 -27.20
N ASP A 9 17.83 2.05 -27.47
CA ASP A 9 18.14 2.97 -28.57
C ASP A 9 19.32 3.90 -28.23
N ASP A 10 19.65 4.08 -26.94
CA ASP A 10 20.83 4.82 -26.50
C ASP A 10 22.12 3.97 -26.60
N SER A 11 23.00 4.35 -27.51
CA SER A 11 24.30 3.69 -27.71
C SER A 11 25.22 3.73 -26.48
N ILE A 12 25.07 4.74 -25.64
CA ILE A 12 25.88 4.88 -24.40
C ILE A 12 25.42 3.83 -23.40
N ILE A 13 24.11 3.67 -23.21
CA ILE A 13 23.54 2.67 -22.30
C ILE A 13 23.90 1.27 -22.79
N ARG A 14 23.74 0.99 -24.09
CA ARG A 14 24.14 -0.31 -24.69
C ARG A 14 25.60 -0.66 -24.40
N THR A 15 26.51 0.30 -24.63
CA THR A 15 27.94 0.12 -24.41
C THR A 15 28.25 -0.11 -22.92
N LEU A 16 27.63 0.67 -22.04
CA LEU A 16 27.82 0.54 -20.60
C LEU A 16 27.35 -0.82 -20.09
N LEU A 17 26.17 -1.26 -20.50
CA LEU A 17 25.61 -2.57 -20.12
C LEU A 17 26.44 -3.71 -20.69
N SER A 18 26.82 -3.67 -21.99
CA SER A 18 27.65 -4.68 -22.62
C SER A 18 28.99 -4.86 -21.91
N ASN A 19 29.67 -3.77 -21.58
CA ASN A 19 30.93 -3.82 -20.86
C ASN A 19 30.80 -4.36 -19.44
N SER A 20 29.75 -3.97 -18.72
CA SER A 20 29.51 -4.39 -17.34
C SER A 20 29.10 -5.84 -17.23
N LEU A 21 28.20 -6.31 -18.10
CA LEU A 21 27.76 -7.70 -18.17
C LEU A 21 28.88 -8.62 -18.67
N GLY A 22 29.69 -8.14 -19.66
CA GLY A 22 30.88 -8.88 -20.12
C GLY A 22 31.91 -9.09 -19.00
N LYS A 23 32.16 -8.08 -18.17
CA LYS A 23 33.01 -8.22 -16.96
C LYS A 23 32.44 -9.19 -15.93
N ALA A 24 31.12 -9.32 -15.87
CA ALA A 24 30.44 -10.27 -14.98
C ALA A 24 30.42 -11.71 -15.53
N GLY A 25 30.99 -11.94 -16.73
CA GLY A 25 31.16 -13.28 -17.30
C GLY A 25 30.05 -13.73 -18.24
N TYR A 26 29.21 -12.80 -18.75
CA TYR A 26 28.17 -13.10 -19.74
C TYR A 26 28.66 -12.82 -21.17
N GLU A 27 28.12 -13.57 -22.14
CA GLU A 27 28.23 -13.23 -23.56
C GLU A 27 27.13 -12.22 -23.90
N VAL A 28 27.46 -11.05 -24.43
CA VAL A 28 26.49 -9.96 -24.62
C VAL A 28 26.28 -9.67 -26.10
N LEU A 29 25.03 -9.83 -26.53
CA LEU A 29 24.53 -9.38 -27.84
C LEU A 29 23.85 -8.01 -27.66
N THR A 30 23.86 -7.17 -28.69
CA THR A 30 23.24 -5.83 -28.61
C THR A 30 22.39 -5.53 -29.82
N ALA A 31 21.26 -4.85 -29.63
CA ALA A 31 20.39 -4.32 -30.68
C ALA A 31 20.03 -2.86 -30.40
N ALA A 32 19.75 -2.08 -31.43
CA ALA A 32 19.42 -0.67 -31.30
C ALA A 32 17.91 -0.38 -31.24
N ASP A 33 17.08 -1.35 -31.60
CA ASP A 33 15.62 -1.26 -31.67
C ASP A 33 15.00 -2.67 -31.50
N GLY A 34 13.65 -2.68 -31.32
CA GLY A 34 12.93 -3.93 -31.08
C GLY A 34 12.93 -4.87 -32.28
N GLU A 35 12.95 -4.38 -33.50
CA GLU A 35 12.92 -5.19 -34.73
C GLU A 35 14.26 -5.95 -34.89
N SER A 36 15.38 -5.26 -34.79
CA SER A 36 16.72 -5.89 -34.80
C SER A 36 16.90 -6.83 -33.61
N GLY A 37 16.33 -6.50 -32.44
CA GLY A 37 16.28 -7.38 -31.29
C GLY A 37 15.57 -8.71 -31.57
N LEU A 38 14.42 -8.67 -32.22
CA LEU A 38 13.65 -9.88 -32.63
C LEU A 38 14.43 -10.74 -33.64
N GLU A 39 15.18 -10.15 -34.55
CA GLU A 39 16.01 -10.88 -35.49
C GLU A 39 17.13 -11.65 -34.75
N ILE A 40 17.79 -11.02 -33.81
CA ILE A 40 18.82 -11.64 -32.98
C ILE A 40 18.23 -12.76 -32.10
N ILE A 41 17.05 -12.54 -31.50
CA ILE A 41 16.36 -13.57 -30.71
C ILE A 41 16.08 -14.83 -31.52
N ASN A 42 15.65 -14.68 -32.78
CA ASN A 42 15.37 -15.80 -33.66
C ASN A 42 16.64 -16.55 -34.11
N ASN A 43 17.73 -15.82 -34.38
CA ASN A 43 18.94 -16.38 -34.97
C ASN A 43 19.94 -16.89 -33.92
N ASP A 44 20.20 -16.11 -32.85
CA ASP A 44 21.26 -16.35 -31.89
C ASP A 44 20.79 -16.99 -30.57
N LYS A 45 19.45 -17.03 -30.36
CA LYS A 45 18.77 -17.65 -29.20
C LYS A 45 19.39 -17.27 -27.86
N PRO A 46 19.30 -16.01 -27.43
CA PRO A 46 19.80 -15.59 -26.12
C PRO A 46 19.08 -16.31 -24.97
N ASP A 47 19.76 -16.47 -23.84
CA ASP A 47 19.20 -17.09 -22.64
C ASP A 47 18.34 -16.10 -21.83
N LEU A 48 18.55 -14.77 -22.03
CA LEU A 48 17.82 -13.69 -21.37
C LEU A 48 17.88 -12.42 -22.22
N VAL A 49 16.81 -11.62 -22.19
CA VAL A 49 16.73 -10.31 -22.85
C VAL A 49 16.61 -9.20 -21.82
N VAL A 50 17.37 -8.11 -22.00
CA VAL A 50 17.22 -6.84 -21.30
C VAL A 50 16.82 -5.79 -22.35
N THR A 51 15.65 -5.16 -22.22
CA THR A 51 15.15 -4.22 -23.23
C THR A 51 14.71 -2.91 -22.61
N ASP A 52 14.96 -1.79 -23.30
CA ASP A 52 14.32 -0.53 -22.91
C ASP A 52 12.82 -0.55 -23.20
N TYR A 53 12.07 0.22 -22.40
CA TYR A 53 10.65 0.41 -22.63
C TYR A 53 10.36 1.31 -23.84
N GLN A 54 11.05 2.46 -23.90
CA GLN A 54 10.82 3.48 -24.94
C GLN A 54 11.86 3.36 -26.03
N MET A 55 11.48 2.74 -27.13
CA MET A 55 12.30 2.64 -28.33
C MET A 55 11.53 3.12 -29.56
N PRO A 56 12.20 3.70 -30.56
CA PRO A 56 11.57 4.03 -31.84
C PRO A 56 10.97 2.79 -32.52
N GLY A 57 9.76 2.93 -33.05
CA GLY A 57 9.05 1.83 -33.75
C GLY A 57 8.33 0.92 -32.77
N MET A 58 8.99 -0.12 -32.30
CA MET A 58 8.43 -1.13 -31.39
C MET A 58 8.76 -0.82 -29.93
N SER A 59 7.75 -0.68 -29.06
CA SER A 59 7.99 -0.53 -27.62
C SER A 59 8.51 -1.82 -26.97
N GLY A 60 9.20 -1.69 -25.82
CA GLY A 60 9.66 -2.86 -25.05
C GLY A 60 8.54 -3.82 -24.65
N ILE A 61 7.33 -3.32 -24.39
CA ILE A 61 6.16 -4.16 -24.10
C ILE A 61 5.67 -4.91 -25.35
N ASP A 62 5.66 -4.27 -26.52
CA ASP A 62 5.30 -4.93 -27.77
C ASP A 62 6.32 -6.02 -28.10
N LEU A 63 7.61 -5.73 -27.88
CA LEU A 63 8.69 -6.70 -28.00
C LEU A 63 8.48 -7.91 -27.10
N ILE A 64 8.20 -7.70 -25.80
CA ILE A 64 7.92 -8.79 -24.84
C ILE A 64 6.77 -9.66 -25.36
N THR A 65 5.69 -9.05 -25.81
CA THR A 65 4.51 -9.75 -26.33
C THR A 65 4.87 -10.64 -27.52
N GLU A 66 5.66 -10.14 -28.47
CA GLU A 66 6.08 -10.89 -29.64
C GLU A 66 7.10 -12.01 -29.29
N VAL A 67 8.02 -11.73 -28.39
CA VAL A 67 9.00 -12.71 -27.89
C VAL A 67 8.30 -13.88 -27.20
N LEU A 68 7.39 -13.60 -26.27
CA LEU A 68 6.72 -14.65 -25.49
C LEU A 68 5.74 -15.49 -26.31
N LYS A 69 5.17 -14.96 -27.41
CA LYS A 69 4.41 -15.76 -28.38
C LYS A 69 5.27 -16.84 -29.04
N LYS A 70 6.54 -16.54 -29.32
CA LYS A 70 7.46 -17.44 -30.04
C LYS A 70 8.30 -18.30 -29.09
N GLN A 71 8.71 -17.72 -27.95
CA GLN A 71 9.57 -18.35 -26.95
C GLN A 71 9.03 -18.07 -25.54
N PRO A 72 7.98 -18.77 -25.09
CA PRO A 72 7.28 -18.48 -23.81
C PRO A 72 8.16 -18.60 -22.56
N GLY A 73 9.30 -19.26 -22.64
CA GLY A 73 10.22 -19.46 -21.51
C GLY A 73 11.41 -18.51 -21.46
N LEU A 74 11.54 -17.59 -22.45
CA LEU A 74 12.66 -16.65 -22.47
C LEU A 74 12.43 -15.51 -21.47
N PRO A 75 13.25 -15.35 -20.43
CA PRO A 75 13.09 -14.27 -19.46
C PRO A 75 13.44 -12.91 -20.11
N VAL A 76 12.55 -11.95 -19.97
CA VAL A 76 12.76 -10.57 -20.46
C VAL A 76 12.70 -9.61 -19.28
N ILE A 77 13.75 -8.81 -19.10
CA ILE A 77 13.86 -7.73 -18.11
C ILE A 77 13.64 -6.40 -18.83
N LEU A 78 12.69 -5.60 -18.35
CA LEU A 78 12.37 -4.31 -18.93
C LEU A 78 13.12 -3.18 -18.19
N LEU A 79 13.79 -2.31 -18.91
CA LEU A 79 14.33 -1.05 -18.37
C LEU A 79 13.28 0.05 -18.53
N THR A 80 12.94 0.75 -17.46
CA THR A 80 11.87 1.77 -17.48
C THR A 80 12.37 3.11 -16.98
N ALA A 81 11.76 4.19 -17.48
CA ALA A 81 11.94 5.51 -16.88
C ALA A 81 11.22 5.61 -15.53
N HIS A 82 11.64 6.54 -14.72
CA HIS A 82 11.26 6.74 -13.32
C HIS A 82 9.75 6.87 -13.06
N GLY A 83 9.21 6.05 -12.13
CA GLY A 83 7.97 6.33 -11.39
C GLY A 83 6.63 5.87 -12.00
N ASP A 84 6.59 5.08 -13.09
CA ASP A 84 5.33 4.62 -13.67
C ASP A 84 4.90 3.24 -13.13
N VAL A 85 4.12 3.26 -12.04
CA VAL A 85 3.54 2.05 -11.41
C VAL A 85 2.66 1.26 -12.39
N ALA A 86 1.90 1.96 -13.25
CA ALA A 86 1.04 1.33 -14.23
C ALA A 86 1.86 0.55 -15.27
N LEU A 87 2.98 1.13 -15.69
CA LEU A 87 3.92 0.48 -16.61
C LEU A 87 4.57 -0.76 -15.97
N THR A 88 5.00 -0.63 -14.71
CA THR A 88 5.55 -1.72 -13.91
C THR A 88 4.60 -2.92 -13.85
N ILE A 89 3.36 -2.68 -13.46
CA ILE A 89 2.34 -3.73 -13.36
C ILE A 89 2.06 -4.33 -14.75
N ARG A 90 1.96 -3.48 -15.78
CA ARG A 90 1.73 -3.93 -17.15
C ARG A 90 2.86 -4.80 -17.69
N SER A 91 4.12 -4.45 -17.44
CA SER A 91 5.26 -5.24 -17.88
C SER A 91 5.23 -6.68 -17.32
N ILE A 92 4.92 -6.83 -16.03
CA ILE A 92 4.76 -8.14 -15.39
C ILE A 92 3.54 -8.89 -15.95
N GLN A 93 2.42 -8.21 -16.21
CA GLN A 93 1.21 -8.82 -16.75
C GLN A 93 1.40 -9.36 -18.18
N VAL A 94 2.16 -8.66 -19.03
CA VAL A 94 2.50 -9.16 -20.36
C VAL A 94 3.57 -10.26 -20.33
N GLY A 95 4.08 -10.60 -19.14
CA GLY A 95 4.99 -11.71 -18.94
C GLY A 95 6.47 -11.32 -18.85
N ALA A 96 6.80 -10.04 -18.66
CA ALA A 96 8.16 -9.67 -18.29
C ALA A 96 8.59 -10.45 -17.04
N TYR A 97 9.80 -10.97 -17.05
CA TYR A 97 10.37 -11.63 -15.87
C TYR A 97 10.57 -10.65 -14.72
N ASP A 98 11.12 -9.47 -15.04
CA ASP A 98 11.36 -8.39 -14.10
C ASP A 98 11.42 -7.04 -14.82
N PHE A 99 11.53 -5.95 -14.04
CA PHE A 99 11.82 -4.61 -14.54
C PHE A 99 12.86 -3.92 -13.66
N ILE A 100 13.65 -3.03 -14.27
CA ILE A 100 14.68 -2.22 -13.60
C ILE A 100 14.43 -0.76 -13.94
N GLU A 101 14.43 0.09 -12.92
CA GLU A 101 14.21 1.53 -13.08
C GLU A 101 15.52 2.26 -13.43
N LYS A 102 15.47 3.18 -14.40
CA LYS A 102 16.59 4.07 -14.71
C LYS A 102 16.64 5.21 -13.65
N PRO A 103 17.80 5.57 -13.07
CA PRO A 103 19.15 5.12 -13.45
C PRO A 103 19.49 3.71 -12.99
N ILE A 104 20.05 2.91 -13.90
CA ILE A 104 20.29 1.48 -13.71
C ILE A 104 21.31 1.24 -12.60
N GLN A 105 20.91 0.60 -11.52
CA GLN A 105 21.81 0.10 -10.50
C GLN A 105 22.34 -1.26 -10.93
N MET A 106 23.65 -1.36 -11.23
CA MET A 106 24.25 -2.56 -11.81
C MET A 106 24.10 -3.80 -10.92
N GLN A 107 24.12 -3.66 -9.60
CA GLN A 107 23.92 -4.77 -8.68
C GLN A 107 22.49 -5.35 -8.79
N GLU A 108 21.48 -4.49 -8.87
CA GLU A 108 20.08 -4.88 -9.04
C GLU A 108 19.86 -5.61 -10.38
N LEU A 109 20.45 -5.09 -11.46
CA LEU A 109 20.36 -5.72 -12.77
C LEU A 109 21.04 -7.11 -12.80
N LEU A 110 22.23 -7.24 -12.21
CA LEU A 110 22.93 -8.53 -12.14
C LEU A 110 22.17 -9.58 -11.31
N GLU A 111 21.53 -9.15 -10.23
CA GLU A 111 20.67 -10.01 -9.42
C GLU A 111 19.42 -10.46 -10.19
N ALA A 112 18.73 -9.54 -10.87
CA ALA A 112 17.58 -9.87 -11.71
C ALA A 112 17.95 -10.81 -12.87
N ILE A 113 19.11 -10.62 -13.51
CA ILE A 113 19.61 -11.50 -14.56
C ILE A 113 19.89 -12.90 -14.01
N ARG A 114 20.59 -13.03 -12.89
CA ARG A 114 20.87 -14.33 -12.27
C ARG A 114 19.59 -15.08 -11.94
N ASN A 115 18.67 -14.42 -11.28
CA ASN A 115 17.37 -14.99 -10.92
C ASN A 115 16.54 -15.36 -12.16
N GLY A 116 16.59 -14.55 -13.22
CA GLY A 116 15.89 -14.81 -14.49
C GLY A 116 16.44 -16.04 -15.20
N LEU A 117 17.75 -16.21 -15.24
CA LEU A 117 18.39 -17.40 -15.83
C LEU A 117 18.06 -18.67 -15.03
N GLU A 118 17.96 -18.61 -13.72
CA GLU A 118 17.54 -19.75 -12.87
C GLU A 118 16.06 -20.10 -13.06
N ALA A 119 15.18 -19.09 -13.21
CA ALA A 119 13.73 -19.27 -13.36
C ALA A 119 13.33 -19.78 -14.77
N SER A 120 14.14 -19.54 -15.79
CA SER A 120 13.90 -19.97 -17.19
C SER A 120 13.63 -21.47 -17.32
N TYR A 121 14.02 -22.26 -16.34
CA TYR A 121 13.77 -23.71 -16.28
C TYR A 121 12.36 -24.10 -15.79
N GLN A 122 11.49 -23.18 -15.33
CA GLN A 122 10.25 -23.57 -14.61
C GLN A 122 8.90 -23.00 -15.07
N SER A 123 8.77 -22.07 -16.03
CA SER A 123 7.44 -21.46 -16.28
C SER A 123 7.06 -21.23 -17.72
N GLN A 124 5.95 -21.82 -18.14
CA GLN A 124 5.17 -21.40 -19.31
C GLN A 124 3.77 -20.96 -18.90
N ASN A 125 3.29 -19.85 -19.56
CA ASN A 125 1.91 -19.37 -19.81
C ASN A 125 1.40 -18.10 -19.07
N LEU A 126 1.04 -17.08 -19.84
CA LEU A 126 -0.25 -16.45 -20.15
C LEU A 126 -0.17 -14.95 -20.45
N THR A 127 -0.85 -14.55 -21.53
CA THR A 127 -0.92 -13.17 -22.09
C THR A 127 -2.36 -12.67 -22.09
N GLU A 128 -2.62 -11.39 -21.81
CA GLU A 128 -3.48 -10.46 -22.62
C GLU A 128 -3.78 -9.08 -22.00
N SER A 129 -4.09 -8.13 -22.80
CA SER A 129 -4.04 -6.66 -22.95
C SER A 129 -4.94 -5.74 -22.06
N ILE A 130 -4.57 -4.44 -21.96
CA ILE A 130 -5.15 -3.36 -21.14
C ILE A 130 -5.96 -2.32 -21.95
N THR A 131 -7.05 -1.77 -21.38
CA THR A 131 -7.96 -0.78 -21.99
C THR A 131 -7.84 0.66 -21.43
N PRO A 132 -8.33 1.71 -22.16
CA PRO A 132 -8.20 3.14 -21.84
C PRO A 132 -8.81 3.60 -20.48
N GLY A 133 -9.85 2.93 -19.99
CA GLY A 133 -10.49 3.27 -18.69
C GLY A 133 -9.59 3.03 -17.49
N MET A 134 -8.65 2.13 -17.60
CA MET A 134 -7.66 1.77 -16.60
C MET A 134 -6.62 2.87 -16.35
N ARG A 135 -6.21 3.61 -17.39
CA ARG A 135 -5.29 4.75 -17.25
C ARG A 135 -5.84 5.80 -16.30
N LYS A 136 -7.12 6.18 -16.47
CA LYS A 136 -7.74 7.23 -15.65
C LYS A 136 -7.92 6.82 -14.19
N ALA A 137 -8.27 5.56 -13.90
CA ALA A 137 -8.44 5.07 -12.52
C ALA A 137 -7.10 4.93 -11.78
N ILE A 138 -6.01 4.66 -12.51
CA ILE A 138 -4.65 4.60 -11.95
C ILE A 138 -4.09 6.02 -11.79
N GLU A 139 -4.28 6.91 -12.76
CA GLU A 139 -3.84 8.30 -12.73
C GLU A 139 -4.48 9.13 -11.61
N ASP A 140 -5.76 8.90 -11.30
CA ASP A 140 -6.48 9.60 -10.21
C ASP A 140 -6.15 9.07 -8.80
N ASN A 141 -5.58 7.86 -8.68
CA ASN A 141 -5.26 7.20 -7.40
C ASN A 141 -3.82 6.64 -7.38
N LEU A 142 -2.86 7.32 -7.95
CA LEU A 142 -1.48 6.86 -8.05
C LEU A 142 -0.91 6.46 -6.68
N LEU A 143 -0.61 5.18 -6.54
CA LEU A 143 0.21 4.65 -5.47
C LEU A 143 1.65 5.04 -5.80
N VAL A 144 2.25 5.85 -4.93
CA VAL A 144 3.62 6.32 -5.07
C VAL A 144 4.52 5.47 -4.19
N GLY A 145 5.62 4.96 -4.74
CA GLY A 145 6.64 4.25 -3.98
C GLY A 145 7.79 3.82 -4.88
N LYS A 146 9.00 4.24 -4.53
CA LYS A 146 10.25 3.97 -5.25
C LYS A 146 11.14 2.99 -4.49
N THR A 147 10.83 2.75 -3.23
CA THR A 147 11.62 1.84 -2.38
C THR A 147 11.55 0.39 -2.88
N PRO A 148 12.61 -0.42 -2.67
CA PRO A 148 12.61 -1.82 -3.07
C PRO A 148 11.40 -2.61 -2.53
N ALA A 149 10.97 -2.31 -1.29
CA ALA A 149 9.80 -2.93 -0.68
C ALA A 149 8.51 -2.63 -1.46
N MET A 150 8.30 -1.38 -1.91
CA MET A 150 7.14 -1.01 -2.70
C MET A 150 7.19 -1.60 -4.10
N ARG A 151 8.37 -1.66 -4.73
CA ARG A 151 8.56 -2.31 -6.03
C ARG A 151 8.17 -3.79 -5.98
N GLU A 152 8.57 -4.51 -4.93
CA GLU A 152 8.18 -5.92 -4.76
C GLU A 152 6.66 -6.07 -4.59
N ILE A 153 6.01 -5.14 -3.87
CA ILE A 153 4.55 -5.10 -3.76
C ILE A 153 3.90 -4.92 -5.14
N PHE A 154 4.42 -4.02 -6.00
CA PHE A 154 3.87 -3.82 -7.34
C PHE A 154 4.07 -5.05 -8.24
N LYS A 155 5.21 -5.74 -8.15
CA LYS A 155 5.42 -7.03 -8.81
C LYS A 155 4.38 -8.06 -8.36
N ASN A 156 4.15 -8.16 -7.06
CA ASN A 156 3.15 -9.07 -6.49
C ASN A 156 1.72 -8.70 -6.93
N VAL A 157 1.38 -7.41 -6.99
CA VAL A 157 0.11 -6.94 -7.58
C VAL A 157 -0.04 -7.41 -9.03
N GLY A 158 1.00 -7.25 -9.86
CA GLY A 158 1.00 -7.72 -11.25
C GLY A 158 0.70 -9.22 -11.35
N ARG A 159 1.38 -10.04 -10.54
CA ARG A 159 1.21 -11.51 -10.51
C ARG A 159 -0.19 -11.94 -10.07
N VAL A 160 -0.71 -11.36 -8.98
CA VAL A 160 -1.98 -11.80 -8.41
C VAL A 160 -3.20 -11.24 -9.12
N SER A 161 -3.09 -10.10 -9.81
CA SER A 161 -4.22 -9.47 -10.50
C SER A 161 -4.82 -10.36 -11.59
N MET A 162 -4.02 -11.23 -12.19
CA MET A 162 -4.43 -12.16 -13.25
C MET A 162 -5.10 -13.45 -12.73
N ASN A 163 -5.28 -13.61 -11.41
CA ASN A 163 -5.84 -14.81 -10.80
C ASN A 163 -7.01 -14.46 -9.86
N LYS A 164 -8.04 -15.32 -9.80
CA LYS A 164 -9.18 -15.18 -8.86
C LYS A 164 -8.86 -15.81 -7.48
N VAL A 165 -7.66 -15.61 -6.93
CA VAL A 165 -7.31 -16.08 -5.58
C VAL A 165 -7.69 -15.04 -4.54
N ASN A 166 -7.98 -15.50 -3.31
CA ASN A 166 -8.19 -14.63 -2.17
C ASN A 166 -6.87 -13.96 -1.78
N ILE A 167 -6.93 -12.65 -1.45
CA ILE A 167 -5.77 -11.87 -1.06
C ILE A 167 -6.00 -11.25 0.30
N LEU A 168 -5.00 -11.38 1.16
CA LEU A 168 -4.95 -10.70 2.45
C LEU A 168 -3.93 -9.55 2.38
N ILE A 169 -4.40 -8.32 2.56
CA ILE A 169 -3.53 -7.13 2.62
C ILE A 169 -3.34 -6.75 4.08
N THR A 170 -2.10 -6.76 4.56
CA THR A 170 -1.76 -6.38 5.93
C THR A 170 -0.96 -5.10 5.97
N GLY A 171 -1.06 -4.35 7.05
CA GLY A 171 -0.31 -3.11 7.25
C GLY A 171 -1.01 -2.14 8.17
N GLU A 172 -0.26 -1.25 8.78
CA GLU A 172 -0.78 -0.23 9.69
C GLU A 172 -1.86 0.64 9.04
N THR A 173 -2.66 1.30 9.88
CA THR A 173 -3.67 2.26 9.41
C THR A 173 -3.00 3.37 8.60
N GLY A 174 -3.60 3.73 7.45
CA GLY A 174 -3.09 4.80 6.60
C GLY A 174 -1.93 4.44 5.68
N THR A 175 -1.52 3.16 5.58
CA THR A 175 -0.44 2.71 4.65
C THR A 175 -0.86 2.64 3.19
N GLY A 176 -2.18 2.61 2.88
CA GLY A 176 -2.72 2.56 1.52
C GLY A 176 -3.30 1.20 1.12
N LYS A 177 -3.76 0.36 2.06
CA LYS A 177 -4.34 -0.97 1.79
C LYS A 177 -5.47 -0.94 0.76
N GLU A 178 -6.39 0.02 0.87
CA GLU A 178 -7.48 0.18 -0.10
C GLU A 178 -6.97 0.52 -1.50
N LEU A 179 -5.91 1.34 -1.61
CA LEU A 179 -5.31 1.68 -2.90
C LEU A 179 -4.70 0.44 -3.57
N ILE A 180 -4.05 -0.45 -2.80
CA ILE A 180 -3.55 -1.74 -3.32
C ILE A 180 -4.72 -2.62 -3.79
N ALA A 181 -5.81 -2.71 -3.04
CA ALA A 181 -6.98 -3.50 -3.45
C ALA A 181 -7.59 -2.96 -4.76
N ARG A 182 -7.71 -1.64 -4.89
CA ARG A 182 -8.14 -0.97 -6.13
C ARG A 182 -7.18 -1.27 -7.28
N LEU A 183 -5.88 -1.18 -7.04
CA LEU A 183 -4.86 -1.46 -8.03
C LEU A 183 -4.95 -2.90 -8.54
N ILE A 184 -5.10 -3.89 -7.64
CA ILE A 184 -5.29 -5.30 -7.99
C ILE A 184 -6.54 -5.49 -8.86
N HIS A 185 -7.65 -4.86 -8.49
CA HIS A 185 -8.91 -4.97 -9.23
C HIS A 185 -8.79 -4.38 -10.64
N PHE A 186 -8.37 -3.11 -10.74
CA PHE A 186 -8.31 -2.40 -12.03
C PHE A 186 -7.18 -2.88 -12.94
N SER A 187 -6.14 -3.50 -12.38
CA SER A 187 -5.07 -4.12 -13.16
C SER A 187 -5.38 -5.56 -13.58
N GLY A 188 -6.45 -6.16 -13.06
CA GLY A 188 -6.69 -7.58 -13.19
C GLY A 188 -7.84 -7.98 -14.11
N ILE A 189 -8.14 -9.29 -14.07
CA ILE A 189 -9.23 -9.92 -14.84
C ILE A 189 -10.62 -9.42 -14.46
N THR A 190 -10.77 -8.79 -13.27
CA THR A 190 -12.04 -8.27 -12.73
C THR A 190 -12.29 -6.80 -13.07
N ARG A 191 -11.41 -6.14 -13.82
CA ARG A 191 -11.41 -4.68 -14.08
C ARG A 191 -12.69 -4.13 -14.71
N GLU A 192 -13.35 -4.91 -15.57
CA GLU A 192 -14.59 -4.52 -16.27
C GLU A 192 -15.85 -4.77 -15.40
N HIS A 193 -15.67 -5.36 -14.22
CA HIS A 193 -16.73 -5.71 -13.30
C HIS A 193 -16.72 -4.77 -12.08
N PRO A 194 -17.76 -4.77 -11.22
CA PRO A 194 -17.83 -3.90 -10.06
C PRO A 194 -16.73 -4.17 -9.02
N LEU A 195 -16.18 -3.11 -8.43
CA LEU A 195 -15.42 -3.16 -7.17
C LEU A 195 -16.32 -2.70 -6.04
N VAL A 196 -16.68 -3.60 -5.16
CA VAL A 196 -17.52 -3.30 -4.00
C VAL A 196 -16.65 -3.25 -2.75
N VAL A 197 -16.63 -2.09 -2.10
CA VAL A 197 -15.85 -1.84 -0.86
C VAL A 197 -16.79 -1.96 0.34
N VAL A 198 -16.39 -2.72 1.34
CA VAL A 198 -17.10 -2.91 2.61
C VAL A 198 -16.13 -2.68 3.76
N ASN A 199 -16.45 -1.74 4.62
CA ASN A 199 -15.72 -1.52 5.87
C ASN A 199 -16.40 -2.32 6.99
N CYS A 200 -15.67 -3.30 7.53
CA CYS A 200 -16.21 -4.21 8.56
C CYS A 200 -16.27 -3.59 9.96
N SER A 201 -15.53 -2.50 10.20
CA SER A 201 -15.50 -1.81 11.50
C SER A 201 -16.56 -0.69 11.64
N ALA A 202 -17.10 -0.20 10.54
CA ALA A 202 -17.93 1.01 10.53
C ALA A 202 -19.41 0.77 10.86
N LEU A 203 -19.89 -0.47 10.92
CA LEU A 203 -21.30 -0.82 11.03
C LEU A 203 -21.55 -1.74 12.22
N HIS A 204 -22.71 -1.56 12.88
CA HIS A 204 -23.22 -2.56 13.81
C HIS A 204 -23.47 -3.88 13.09
N GLU A 205 -23.35 -4.98 13.82
CA GLU A 205 -23.40 -6.36 13.33
C GLU A 205 -24.58 -6.62 12.39
N ASP A 206 -25.81 -6.37 12.85
CA ASP A 206 -27.02 -6.58 12.07
C ASP A 206 -27.06 -5.77 10.77
N ILE A 207 -26.48 -4.56 10.81
CA ILE A 207 -26.41 -3.70 9.63
C ILE A 207 -25.37 -4.25 8.65
N LEU A 208 -24.21 -4.68 9.12
CA LEU A 208 -23.17 -5.27 8.30
C LEU A 208 -23.64 -6.55 7.61
N GLU A 209 -24.35 -7.41 8.34
CA GLU A 209 -24.95 -8.63 7.80
C GLU A 209 -25.93 -8.31 6.66
N ASN A 210 -26.85 -7.39 6.91
CA ASN A 210 -27.82 -6.95 5.91
C ASN A 210 -27.19 -6.23 4.71
N GLU A 211 -26.07 -5.54 4.91
CA GLU A 211 -25.28 -4.96 3.81
C GLU A 211 -24.61 -6.03 2.97
N LEU A 212 -23.96 -7.01 3.59
CA LEU A 212 -23.20 -8.03 2.87
C LEU A 212 -24.12 -8.99 2.10
N PHE A 213 -25.15 -9.51 2.76
CA PHE A 213 -26.00 -10.60 2.21
C PHE A 213 -27.29 -10.10 1.57
N GLY A 214 -27.79 -8.94 1.97
CA GLY A 214 -29.11 -8.46 1.54
C GLY A 214 -30.24 -9.25 2.19
N TYR A 215 -31.47 -9.02 1.74
CA TYR A 215 -32.69 -9.75 2.16
C TYR A 215 -33.81 -9.54 1.13
N THR A 216 -34.78 -10.46 1.10
CA THR A 216 -36.01 -10.29 0.33
C THR A 216 -37.05 -9.49 1.12
N GLU A 217 -38.09 -9.00 0.43
CA GLU A 217 -39.21 -8.31 1.07
C GLU A 217 -39.86 -9.16 2.13
N GLY A 218 -40.10 -8.59 3.33
CA GLY A 218 -40.73 -9.27 4.46
C GLY A 218 -39.85 -10.30 5.18
N ALA A 219 -38.60 -10.51 4.79
CA ALA A 219 -37.69 -11.47 5.42
C ALA A 219 -37.21 -11.04 6.82
N LEU A 220 -37.24 -9.73 7.11
CA LEU A 220 -36.85 -9.15 8.40
C LEU A 220 -38.03 -8.31 8.96
N PRO A 221 -38.15 -8.18 10.30
CA PRO A 221 -39.16 -7.34 10.91
C PRO A 221 -39.07 -5.89 10.37
N ASN A 222 -40.22 -5.32 10.01
CA ASN A 222 -40.36 -3.96 9.48
C ASN A 222 -39.69 -3.68 8.12
N THR A 223 -39.34 -4.70 7.35
CA THR A 223 -38.81 -4.51 5.98
C THR A 223 -39.91 -4.68 4.94
N THR A 224 -40.25 -3.59 4.26
CA THR A 224 -41.25 -3.55 3.18
C THR A 224 -40.64 -3.55 1.78
N THR A 225 -39.31 -3.55 1.67
CA THR A 225 -38.58 -3.55 0.41
C THR A 225 -37.41 -4.53 0.49
N ALA A 226 -37.14 -5.23 -0.60
CA ALA A 226 -35.95 -6.09 -0.70
C ALA A 226 -34.68 -5.27 -0.76
N LYS A 227 -33.56 -5.83 -0.28
CA LYS A 227 -32.23 -5.22 -0.36
C LYS A 227 -31.26 -6.18 -1.07
N THR A 228 -30.58 -5.68 -2.11
CA THR A 228 -29.50 -6.42 -2.76
C THR A 228 -28.23 -6.35 -1.91
N GLY A 229 -27.62 -7.49 -1.62
CA GLY A 229 -26.40 -7.59 -0.81
C GLY A 229 -25.14 -7.17 -1.59
N LYS A 230 -24.08 -6.80 -0.87
CA LYS A 230 -22.79 -6.43 -1.45
C LYS A 230 -22.13 -7.60 -2.21
N PHE A 231 -22.30 -8.85 -1.76
CA PHE A 231 -21.82 -10.02 -2.49
C PHE A 231 -22.52 -10.17 -3.85
N GLU A 232 -23.80 -9.92 -3.90
CA GLU A 232 -24.59 -9.95 -5.13
C GLU A 232 -24.22 -8.79 -6.07
N LEU A 233 -24.06 -7.57 -5.50
CA LEU A 233 -23.63 -6.38 -6.25
C LEU A 233 -22.22 -6.51 -6.85
N ALA A 234 -21.34 -7.26 -6.21
CA ALA A 234 -19.99 -7.49 -6.73
C ALA A 234 -19.99 -8.37 -8.00
N GLY A 235 -21.01 -9.20 -8.19
CA GLY A 235 -21.14 -10.06 -9.38
C GLY A 235 -19.86 -10.86 -9.65
N GLU A 236 -19.29 -10.76 -10.84
CA GLU A 236 -18.01 -11.37 -11.23
C GLU A 236 -16.78 -10.49 -10.93
N GLY A 237 -17.00 -9.37 -10.25
CA GLY A 237 -16.00 -8.38 -9.90
C GLY A 237 -15.17 -8.72 -8.66
N THR A 238 -14.97 -7.73 -7.82
CA THR A 238 -14.18 -7.86 -6.59
C THR A 238 -14.95 -7.30 -5.41
N ILE A 239 -15.00 -8.04 -4.31
CA ILE A 239 -15.38 -7.50 -3.02
C ILE A 239 -14.14 -7.26 -2.17
N PHE A 240 -14.00 -6.03 -1.65
CA PHE A 240 -12.93 -5.63 -0.76
C PHE A 240 -13.48 -5.45 0.66
N LEU A 241 -13.01 -6.30 1.58
CA LEU A 241 -13.40 -6.31 2.99
C LEU A 241 -12.30 -5.62 3.80
N ASP A 242 -12.50 -4.36 4.17
CA ASP A 242 -11.54 -3.61 4.99
C ASP A 242 -11.78 -3.84 6.47
N ASP A 243 -10.69 -3.84 7.27
CA ASP A 243 -10.68 -4.11 8.71
C ASP A 243 -11.37 -5.42 9.10
N ILE A 244 -11.05 -6.53 8.39
CA ILE A 244 -11.63 -7.87 8.58
C ILE A 244 -11.46 -8.40 10.02
N SER A 245 -10.46 -7.91 10.76
CA SER A 245 -10.19 -8.25 12.16
C SER A 245 -11.27 -7.81 13.14
N ASP A 246 -12.18 -6.93 12.72
CA ASP A 246 -13.25 -6.38 13.56
C ASP A 246 -14.56 -7.16 13.45
N LEU A 247 -14.60 -8.20 12.61
CA LEU A 247 -15.73 -9.11 12.54
C LEU A 247 -15.89 -9.91 13.84
N ASN A 248 -17.12 -9.98 14.34
CA ASN A 248 -17.47 -10.87 15.44
C ASN A 248 -17.50 -12.33 15.02
N GLU A 249 -17.66 -13.24 15.97
CA GLU A 249 -17.60 -14.69 15.74
C GLU A 249 -18.70 -15.21 14.80
N ALA A 250 -19.90 -14.65 14.88
CA ALA A 250 -21.02 -15.04 14.01
C ALA A 250 -20.75 -14.70 12.55
N MET A 251 -20.28 -13.46 12.30
CA MET A 251 -19.90 -13.00 10.96
C MET A 251 -18.69 -13.74 10.40
N GLN A 252 -17.69 -14.05 11.24
CA GLN A 252 -16.56 -14.89 10.83
C GLN A 252 -17.01 -16.28 10.37
N THR A 253 -17.94 -16.90 11.11
CA THR A 253 -18.50 -18.21 10.76
C THR A 253 -19.25 -18.16 9.42
N ARG A 254 -20.04 -17.12 9.23
CA ARG A 254 -20.84 -16.95 8.01
C ARG A 254 -19.94 -16.66 6.79
N LEU A 255 -18.97 -15.79 6.95
CA LEU A 255 -17.98 -15.50 5.90
C LEU A 255 -17.16 -16.73 5.53
N LEU A 256 -16.78 -17.55 6.51
CA LEU A 256 -16.07 -18.81 6.28
C LEU A 256 -16.87 -19.74 5.36
N ARG A 257 -18.18 -19.92 5.61
CA ARG A 257 -19.04 -20.71 4.73
C ARG A 257 -19.08 -20.15 3.31
N VAL A 258 -19.25 -18.83 3.17
CA VAL A 258 -19.26 -18.18 1.85
C VAL A 258 -17.98 -18.44 1.06
N ILE A 259 -16.83 -18.40 1.72
CA ILE A 259 -15.53 -18.62 1.06
C ILE A 259 -15.32 -20.12 0.72
N GLN A 260 -15.85 -21.03 1.53
CA GLN A 260 -15.68 -22.47 1.33
C GLN A 260 -16.62 -23.03 0.27
N GLU A 261 -17.90 -22.63 0.33
CA GLU A 261 -18.96 -23.16 -0.51
C GLU A 261 -19.12 -22.37 -1.81
N LEU A 262 -18.51 -21.16 -1.90
CA LEU A 262 -18.67 -20.20 -3.00
C LEU A 262 -20.14 -19.84 -3.26
N GLU A 263 -20.94 -19.83 -2.21
CA GLU A 263 -22.34 -19.42 -2.20
C GLU A 263 -22.73 -18.85 -0.84
N PHE A 264 -23.82 -18.11 -0.78
CA PHE A 264 -24.33 -17.52 0.47
C PHE A 264 -25.85 -17.58 0.54
N GLU A 265 -26.36 -17.69 1.76
CA GLU A 265 -27.78 -17.64 2.06
C GLU A 265 -28.25 -16.19 2.20
N LYS A 266 -29.28 -15.83 1.45
CA LYS A 266 -29.95 -14.52 1.53
C LYS A 266 -31.28 -14.69 2.28
N PRO A 267 -31.50 -13.99 3.41
CA PRO A 267 -32.74 -14.07 4.16
C PRO A 267 -33.97 -13.90 3.27
N GLY A 268 -34.87 -14.90 3.32
CA GLY A 268 -36.08 -14.98 2.51
C GLY A 268 -35.92 -15.57 1.11
N GLU A 269 -34.70 -15.86 0.66
CA GLU A 269 -34.45 -16.58 -0.59
C GLU A 269 -34.44 -18.09 -0.33
N PRO A 270 -35.18 -18.94 -1.10
CA PRO A 270 -35.24 -20.38 -0.86
C PRO A 270 -33.99 -21.16 -1.27
N ALA A 271 -33.13 -20.58 -2.11
CA ALA A 271 -31.91 -21.20 -2.63
C ALA A 271 -30.68 -20.33 -2.34
N PRO A 272 -29.52 -20.95 -2.08
CA PRO A 272 -28.29 -20.20 -1.91
C PRO A 272 -27.90 -19.45 -3.20
N VAL A 273 -27.31 -18.27 -3.05
CA VAL A 273 -26.86 -17.41 -4.14
C VAL A 273 -25.37 -17.65 -4.40
N PRO A 274 -24.93 -17.98 -5.63
CA PRO A 274 -23.54 -18.27 -5.91
C PRO A 274 -22.65 -17.03 -5.79
N LEU A 275 -21.50 -17.15 -5.10
CA LEU A 275 -20.45 -16.14 -5.05
C LEU A 275 -19.54 -16.26 -6.24
N LYS A 276 -19.55 -15.28 -7.13
CA LYS A 276 -18.67 -15.23 -8.30
C LYS A 276 -17.52 -14.21 -8.12
N ALA A 277 -17.66 -13.31 -7.15
CA ALA A 277 -16.71 -12.24 -6.90
C ALA A 277 -15.39 -12.78 -6.30
N ARG A 278 -14.29 -12.12 -6.67
CA ARG A 278 -12.99 -12.28 -6.00
C ARG A 278 -13.02 -11.58 -4.64
N ILE A 279 -12.45 -12.21 -3.62
CA ILE A 279 -12.35 -11.62 -2.28
C ILE A 279 -10.94 -11.06 -2.07
N ILE A 280 -10.88 -9.78 -1.65
CA ILE A 280 -9.68 -9.14 -1.12
C ILE A 280 -10.03 -8.67 0.30
N ALA A 281 -9.28 -9.13 1.30
CA ALA A 281 -9.45 -8.73 2.69
C ALA A 281 -8.28 -7.87 3.15
N ALA A 282 -8.53 -6.90 4.03
CA ALA A 282 -7.48 -6.08 4.62
C ALA A 282 -7.61 -5.99 6.14
N THR A 283 -6.47 -5.85 6.82
CA THR A 283 -6.42 -5.65 8.26
C THR A 283 -5.20 -4.82 8.67
N ASN A 284 -5.35 -4.09 9.77
CA ASN A 284 -4.27 -3.39 10.46
C ASN A 284 -3.80 -4.12 11.73
N LYS A 285 -4.45 -5.24 12.09
CA LYS A 285 -4.13 -6.05 13.27
C LYS A 285 -3.41 -7.34 12.87
N ASP A 286 -2.63 -7.88 13.78
CA ASP A 286 -2.02 -9.19 13.64
C ASP A 286 -3.08 -10.29 13.81
N LEU A 287 -3.52 -10.86 12.67
CA LEU A 287 -4.51 -11.96 12.69
C LEU A 287 -3.97 -13.23 13.34
N GLU A 288 -2.66 -13.50 13.27
CA GLU A 288 -2.08 -14.69 13.92
C GLU A 288 -2.17 -14.58 15.45
N ALA A 289 -1.93 -13.38 15.98
CA ALA A 289 -2.12 -13.12 17.40
C ALA A 289 -3.61 -13.22 17.82
N LEU A 290 -4.53 -12.76 16.95
CA LEU A 290 -5.97 -12.89 17.20
C LEU A 290 -6.43 -14.34 17.15
N VAL A 291 -5.91 -15.16 16.24
CA VAL A 291 -6.18 -16.62 16.19
C VAL A 291 -5.70 -17.29 17.48
N LYS A 292 -4.44 -17.01 17.91
CA LYS A 292 -3.90 -17.57 19.16
C LYS A 292 -4.71 -17.18 20.40
N SER A 293 -5.33 -16.00 20.41
CA SER A 293 -6.18 -15.52 21.50
C SER A 293 -7.65 -15.93 21.38
N GLY A 294 -8.03 -16.71 20.37
CA GLY A 294 -9.40 -17.17 20.13
C GLY A 294 -10.36 -16.08 19.63
N LYS A 295 -9.86 -14.90 19.28
CA LYS A 295 -10.67 -13.77 18.77
C LYS A 295 -10.90 -13.80 17.26
N PHE A 296 -10.16 -14.62 16.54
CA PHE A 296 -10.34 -14.84 15.11
C PHE A 296 -10.24 -16.33 14.80
N ARG A 297 -11.12 -16.83 13.94
CA ARG A 297 -11.18 -18.27 13.61
C ARG A 297 -9.98 -18.65 12.73
N GLU A 298 -9.31 -19.71 13.11
CA GLU A 298 -8.12 -20.22 12.41
C GLU A 298 -8.46 -20.64 10.97
N GLU A 299 -9.59 -21.31 10.77
CA GLU A 299 -10.04 -21.75 9.45
C GLU A 299 -10.28 -20.58 8.48
N LEU A 300 -10.92 -19.49 8.96
CA LEU A 300 -11.14 -18.28 8.16
C LEU A 300 -9.81 -17.61 7.80
N TYR A 301 -8.90 -17.54 8.76
CA TYR A 301 -7.56 -16.99 8.51
C TYR A 301 -6.85 -17.71 7.36
N TYR A 302 -6.78 -19.05 7.37
CA TYR A 302 -6.13 -19.80 6.29
C TYR A 302 -6.85 -19.69 4.95
N ARG A 303 -8.16 -19.56 4.94
CA ARG A 303 -8.95 -19.36 3.70
C ARG A 303 -8.75 -17.98 3.10
N LEU A 304 -8.48 -16.95 3.91
CA LEU A 304 -8.15 -15.60 3.47
C LEU A 304 -6.67 -15.46 3.07
N LYS A 305 -5.76 -16.13 3.79
CA LYS A 305 -4.29 -16.05 3.60
C LYS A 305 -3.79 -16.94 2.46
N VAL A 306 -4.45 -16.94 1.30
CA VAL A 306 -3.93 -17.65 0.12
C VAL A 306 -2.73 -16.91 -0.47
N PHE A 307 -2.84 -15.59 -0.61
CA PHE A 307 -1.73 -14.72 -0.96
C PHE A 307 -1.73 -13.49 -0.05
N THR A 308 -0.57 -13.14 0.50
CA THR A 308 -0.45 -12.01 1.44
C THR A 308 0.40 -10.90 0.85
N ILE A 309 -0.11 -9.66 0.94
CA ILE A 309 0.64 -8.44 0.60
C ILE A 309 0.78 -7.63 1.88
N ALA A 310 2.01 -7.51 2.40
CA ALA A 310 2.32 -6.74 3.59
C ALA A 310 2.83 -5.35 3.21
N LEU A 311 2.07 -4.30 3.57
CA LEU A 311 2.44 -2.91 3.30
C LEU A 311 3.34 -2.38 4.43
N PRO A 312 4.56 -1.92 4.10
CA PRO A 312 5.45 -1.34 5.10
C PRO A 312 4.90 -0.01 5.61
N PRO A 313 5.09 0.30 6.90
CA PRO A 313 4.79 1.62 7.44
C PRO A 313 5.71 2.68 6.82
N LEU A 314 5.25 3.95 6.79
CA LEU A 314 5.96 5.04 6.11
C LEU A 314 7.37 5.28 6.69
N ARG A 315 7.58 5.05 7.98
CA ARG A 315 8.90 5.13 8.64
C ARG A 315 9.95 4.16 8.07
N ASN A 316 9.51 3.04 7.44
CA ASN A 316 10.39 2.05 6.81
C ASN A 316 10.58 2.28 5.30
N ARG A 317 9.96 3.35 4.75
CA ARG A 317 10.08 3.76 3.34
C ARG A 317 10.19 5.28 3.22
N LYS A 318 11.04 5.89 4.03
CA LYS A 318 11.22 7.35 4.08
C LYS A 318 11.67 7.95 2.74
N ASP A 319 12.38 7.19 1.93
CA ASP A 319 12.78 7.59 0.58
C ASP A 319 11.58 7.80 -0.38
N ASP A 320 10.41 7.30 -0.03
CA ASP A 320 9.17 7.55 -0.79
C ASP A 320 8.52 8.89 -0.41
N ILE A 321 8.93 9.55 0.70
CA ILE A 321 8.25 10.75 1.24
C ILE A 321 8.27 11.90 0.23
N GLU A 322 9.37 12.17 -0.42
CA GLU A 322 9.48 13.25 -1.42
C GLU A 322 8.48 13.06 -2.55
N ALA A 323 8.45 11.87 -3.16
CA ALA A 323 7.53 11.56 -4.23
C ALA A 323 6.06 11.54 -3.79
N LEU A 324 5.80 11.09 -2.54
CA LEU A 324 4.46 11.16 -1.92
C LEU A 324 4.02 12.61 -1.71
N VAL A 325 4.91 13.49 -1.26
CA VAL A 325 4.62 14.91 -1.06
C VAL A 325 4.26 15.57 -2.38
N ASP A 326 5.05 15.35 -3.44
CA ASP A 326 4.76 15.89 -4.77
C ASP A 326 3.37 15.46 -5.28
N HIS A 327 3.07 14.17 -5.17
CA HIS A 327 1.77 13.64 -5.58
C HIS A 327 0.62 14.21 -4.73
N LEU A 328 0.75 14.19 -3.41
CA LEU A 328 -0.26 14.70 -2.49
C LEU A 328 -0.49 16.21 -2.68
N MET A 329 0.56 16.99 -2.93
CA MET A 329 0.42 18.43 -3.23
C MET A 329 -0.38 18.66 -4.51
N GLN A 330 -0.14 17.90 -5.57
CA GLN A 330 -0.93 18.01 -6.81
C GLN A 330 -2.42 17.68 -6.56
N LYS A 331 -2.70 16.59 -5.84
CA LYS A 331 -4.05 16.18 -5.43
C LYS A 331 -4.73 17.26 -4.58
N LEU A 332 -4.02 17.77 -3.57
CA LEU A 332 -4.54 18.76 -2.64
C LEU A 332 -4.73 20.14 -3.29
N ASN A 333 -3.86 20.55 -4.22
CA ASN A 333 -4.04 21.77 -5.01
C ASN A 333 -5.37 21.77 -5.76
N ARG A 334 -5.72 20.64 -6.40
CA ARG A 334 -7.02 20.46 -7.08
C ARG A 334 -8.17 20.53 -6.07
N LYS A 335 -8.05 19.84 -4.92
CA LYS A 335 -9.09 19.77 -3.89
C LYS A 335 -9.34 21.09 -3.18
N LEU A 336 -8.29 21.86 -2.90
CA LEU A 336 -8.34 23.13 -2.16
C LEU A 336 -8.45 24.35 -3.08
N ASN A 337 -8.43 24.14 -4.40
CA ASN A 337 -8.36 25.21 -5.41
C ASN A 337 -7.21 26.20 -5.16
N LYS A 338 -6.03 25.65 -4.83
CA LYS A 338 -4.79 26.40 -4.57
C LYS A 338 -3.76 26.15 -5.68
N ARG A 339 -2.73 26.97 -5.73
CA ARG A 339 -1.59 26.84 -6.67
C ARG A 339 -0.26 26.92 -5.91
N ILE A 340 -0.02 25.96 -5.03
CA ILE A 340 1.25 25.83 -4.34
C ILE A 340 2.14 24.94 -5.22
N VAL A 341 3.15 25.52 -5.84
CA VAL A 341 3.98 24.86 -6.87
C VAL A 341 5.39 24.53 -6.39
N LYS A 342 5.81 25.08 -5.25
CA LYS A 342 7.15 24.89 -4.71
C LYS A 342 7.13 24.43 -3.27
N ILE A 343 8.09 23.59 -2.94
CA ILE A 343 8.39 23.14 -1.58
C ILE A 343 9.60 23.96 -1.12
N GLY A 344 9.47 24.64 0.01
CA GLY A 344 10.53 25.44 0.61
C GLY A 344 11.68 24.57 1.12
N ASN A 345 12.84 25.21 1.28
CA ASN A 345 14.04 24.52 1.75
C ASN A 345 13.83 23.92 3.15
N GLY A 346 14.30 22.68 3.35
CA GLY A 346 14.23 21.99 4.64
C GLY A 346 12.86 21.38 4.99
N VAL A 347 11.85 21.48 4.12
CA VAL A 347 10.53 20.85 4.33
C VAL A 347 10.64 19.35 4.25
N ILE A 348 11.28 18.80 3.21
CA ILE A 348 11.43 17.34 3.04
C ILE A 348 12.29 16.76 4.17
N GLU A 349 13.38 17.44 4.55
CA GLU A 349 14.20 17.02 5.70
C GLU A 349 13.39 16.98 6.99
N LEU A 350 12.54 17.99 7.24
CA LEU A 350 11.66 18.02 8.38
C LEU A 350 10.67 16.84 8.37
N LEU A 351 10.03 16.57 7.23
CA LEU A 351 9.09 15.46 7.09
C LEU A 351 9.77 14.10 7.29
N ASN A 352 11.04 13.96 6.89
CA ASN A 352 11.84 12.75 7.08
C ASN A 352 12.23 12.50 8.55
N THR A 353 12.20 13.52 9.43
CA THR A 353 12.48 13.30 10.86
C THR A 353 11.34 12.63 11.61
N HIS A 354 10.11 12.71 11.10
CA HIS A 354 8.93 12.17 11.75
C HIS A 354 8.73 10.68 11.46
N ASP A 355 8.12 9.94 12.40
CA ASP A 355 7.89 8.48 12.27
C ASP A 355 6.53 8.11 11.64
N TRP A 356 5.66 9.07 11.47
CA TRP A 356 4.36 8.94 10.79
C TRP A 356 3.50 7.77 11.34
N PRO A 357 3.06 7.80 12.61
CA PRO A 357 2.21 6.73 13.15
C PRO A 357 0.90 6.54 12.40
N GLY A 358 0.34 7.60 11.79
CA GLY A 358 -0.81 7.53 10.89
C GLY A 358 -0.43 7.36 9.41
N ASN A 359 0.86 7.08 9.11
CA ASN A 359 1.38 6.79 7.79
C ASN A 359 1.02 7.87 6.74
N VAL A 360 0.65 7.46 5.52
CA VAL A 360 0.33 8.38 4.42
C VAL A 360 -0.91 9.23 4.71
N ARG A 361 -1.88 8.70 5.49
CA ARG A 361 -3.07 9.48 5.90
C ARG A 361 -2.70 10.66 6.80
N GLU A 362 -1.76 10.48 7.72
CA GLU A 362 -1.24 11.55 8.56
C GLU A 362 -0.45 12.56 7.74
N LEU A 363 0.42 12.09 6.83
CA LEU A 363 1.17 12.95 5.91
C LEU A 363 0.21 13.80 5.04
N GLU A 364 -0.83 13.20 4.46
CA GLU A 364 -1.85 13.93 3.66
C GLU A 364 -2.57 15.00 4.50
N ASN A 365 -2.95 14.68 5.73
CA ASN A 365 -3.59 15.63 6.63
C ASN A 365 -2.65 16.78 7.03
N THR A 366 -1.40 16.47 7.33
CA THR A 366 -0.36 17.48 7.68
C THR A 366 -0.12 18.44 6.51
N LEU A 367 0.05 17.90 5.29
CA LEU A 367 0.19 18.71 4.09
C LEU A 367 -1.05 19.55 3.80
N MET A 368 -2.24 18.98 3.97
CA MET A 368 -3.50 19.71 3.78
C MET A 368 -3.61 20.90 4.74
N GLN A 369 -3.29 20.71 6.02
CA GLN A 369 -3.27 21.79 7.01
C GLN A 369 -2.24 22.88 6.63
N ALA A 370 -1.03 22.48 6.30
CA ALA A 370 0.03 23.38 5.89
C ALA A 370 -0.35 24.18 4.64
N MET A 371 -0.93 23.51 3.63
CA MET A 371 -1.39 24.18 2.41
C MET A 371 -2.53 25.16 2.68
N ILE A 372 -3.45 24.88 3.63
CA ILE A 372 -4.51 25.82 4.02
C ILE A 372 -3.90 27.10 4.60
N MET A 373 -2.88 26.99 5.44
CA MET A 373 -2.19 28.12 6.09
C MET A 373 -1.29 28.90 5.13
N THR A 374 -0.81 28.30 4.06
CA THR A 374 0.06 28.94 3.07
C THR A 374 -0.71 30.03 2.30
N ARG A 375 -0.18 31.26 2.30
CA ARG A 375 -0.76 32.42 1.58
C ARG A 375 -0.17 32.64 0.18
N GLY A 376 1.00 32.08 -0.10
CA GLY A 376 1.71 32.17 -1.37
C GLY A 376 1.66 30.87 -2.18
N ASP A 377 2.63 30.74 -3.08
CA ASP A 377 2.82 29.59 -3.96
C ASP A 377 3.93 28.62 -3.49
N VAL A 378 4.54 28.90 -2.32
CA VAL A 378 5.60 28.10 -1.70
C VAL A 378 5.14 27.55 -0.35
N LEU A 379 5.28 26.26 -0.16
CA LEU A 379 5.04 25.58 1.12
C LEU A 379 6.31 25.66 1.98
N GLU A 380 6.31 26.53 2.97
CA GLU A 380 7.46 26.76 3.86
C GLU A 380 7.42 25.83 5.10
N LYS A 381 8.58 25.65 5.72
CA LYS A 381 8.76 24.80 6.90
C LYS A 381 7.89 25.23 8.09
N GLU A 382 7.66 26.52 8.24
CA GLU A 382 6.85 27.13 9.30
C GLU A 382 5.35 26.77 9.20
N HIS A 383 4.91 26.36 8.01
CA HIS A 383 3.53 25.92 7.81
C HIS A 383 3.31 24.44 8.22
N ILE A 384 4.40 23.67 8.37
CA ILE A 384 4.34 22.24 8.73
C ILE A 384 4.21 22.11 10.25
N ILE A 385 3.06 21.70 10.71
CA ILE A 385 2.83 21.37 12.11
C ILE A 385 2.89 19.84 12.22
N LEU A 386 4.06 19.32 12.61
CA LEU A 386 4.16 17.92 13.02
C LEU A 386 3.57 17.84 14.42
N LEU A 387 2.56 16.99 14.57
CA LEU A 387 2.17 16.56 15.89
C LEU A 387 3.40 15.83 16.44
N SER A 388 4.21 16.56 17.25
CA SER A 388 5.27 15.90 18.02
C SER A 388 4.65 14.62 18.58
N LYS A 389 5.40 13.50 18.57
CA LYS A 389 5.10 12.43 19.50
C LYS A 389 4.73 13.17 20.78
N HIS A 390 3.44 13.23 21.12
CA HIS A 390 3.17 13.11 22.50
C HIS A 390 3.95 11.84 22.85
N GLU A 391 5.00 11.99 23.64
CA GLU A 391 5.21 11.18 24.80
C GLU A 391 3.95 11.36 25.70
N GLY A 392 2.79 11.14 25.08
CA GLY A 392 1.72 10.42 25.62
C GLY A 392 2.28 9.01 25.62
N SER A 393 3.13 8.64 26.60
CA SER A 393 2.59 7.69 27.53
C SER A 393 1.08 7.81 27.38
N SER A 394 0.43 6.80 26.75
CA SER A 394 -0.74 6.22 27.36
C SER A 394 -0.25 5.99 28.80
N GLU A 395 -0.20 7.03 29.63
CA GLU A 395 -0.64 6.89 30.96
C GLU A 395 -2.01 6.26 30.71
N GLU A 396 -2.05 4.92 30.65
CA GLU A 396 -3.21 4.20 31.08
C GLU A 396 -3.73 5.10 32.17
N TYR A 397 -4.92 5.59 32.01
CA TYR A 397 -5.63 6.19 33.12
C TYR A 397 -5.84 5.03 34.10
N GLU A 398 -4.70 4.58 34.70
CA GLU A 398 -4.74 3.86 35.94
C GLU A 398 -5.62 4.73 36.81
N LEU A 399 -6.66 4.14 37.34
CA LEU A 399 -7.56 4.78 38.28
C LEU A 399 -6.71 5.26 39.46
N LYS A 400 -6.03 6.43 39.30
CA LYS A 400 -5.21 7.09 40.31
C LYS A 400 -6.12 7.92 41.18
N SER A 401 -5.88 7.88 42.47
CA SER A 401 -6.62 8.76 43.38
C SER A 401 -6.36 10.23 43.02
N ILE A 402 -7.31 11.13 43.33
CA ILE A 402 -7.12 12.58 43.15
C ILE A 402 -5.82 13.03 43.84
N ALA A 403 -5.46 12.42 44.96
CA ALA A 403 -4.23 12.69 45.70
C ALA A 403 -2.96 12.35 44.88
N ASP A 404 -2.96 11.26 44.11
CA ASP A 404 -1.83 10.88 43.29
C ASP A 404 -1.66 11.81 42.08
N VAL A 405 -2.77 12.18 41.44
CA VAL A 405 -2.76 13.17 40.35
C VAL A 405 -2.27 14.52 40.83
N GLU A 406 -2.76 14.97 41.97
CA GLU A 406 -2.35 16.23 42.59
C GLU A 406 -0.86 16.22 42.93
N LYS A 407 -0.34 15.15 43.55
CA LYS A 407 1.09 14.96 43.87
C LYS A 407 1.96 15.11 42.64
N VAL A 408 1.62 14.41 41.54
CA VAL A 408 2.37 14.46 40.27
C VAL A 408 2.34 15.84 39.67
N HIS A 409 1.18 16.50 39.68
CA HIS A 409 1.01 17.82 39.11
C HIS A 409 1.80 18.88 39.86
N ILE A 410 1.72 18.88 41.21
CA ILE A 410 2.49 19.80 42.04
C ILE A 410 3.99 19.61 41.82
N LYS A 411 4.48 18.35 41.76
CA LYS A 411 5.89 18.07 41.50
C LYS A 411 6.33 18.61 40.12
N LYS A 412 5.59 18.36 39.06
CA LYS A 412 5.90 18.87 37.72
C LYS A 412 6.01 20.40 37.66
N ILE A 413 5.11 21.12 38.37
CA ILE A 413 5.14 22.58 38.41
C ILE A 413 6.35 23.10 39.24
N LEU A 414 6.66 22.45 40.38
CA LEU A 414 7.81 22.82 41.18
C LEU A 414 9.14 22.61 40.43
N ASP A 415 9.28 21.47 39.75
CA ASP A 415 10.48 21.17 38.96
C ASP A 415 10.65 22.12 37.77
N ARG A 416 9.57 22.44 37.07
CA ARG A 416 9.57 23.40 35.94
C ARG A 416 9.95 24.82 36.36
N LEU A 417 9.53 25.23 37.54
CA LEU A 417 9.81 26.56 38.14
C LEU A 417 11.03 26.56 39.03
N LYS A 418 11.92 25.53 38.96
CA LYS A 418 13.15 25.41 39.76
C LYS A 418 12.88 25.62 41.23
N TRP A 419 11.78 25.05 41.75
CA TRP A 419 11.33 25.13 43.14
C TRP A 419 11.04 26.54 43.66
N ASN A 420 10.76 27.50 42.78
CA ASN A 420 10.26 28.82 43.18
C ASN A 420 8.80 28.68 43.68
N LYS A 421 8.65 28.54 45.00
CA LYS A 421 7.35 28.31 45.66
C LYS A 421 6.37 29.47 45.52
N VAL A 422 6.87 30.69 45.31
CA VAL A 422 6.02 31.87 45.11
C VAL A 422 5.32 31.79 43.75
N GLU A 423 6.10 31.54 42.71
CA GLU A 423 5.59 31.39 41.34
C GLU A 423 4.72 30.13 41.21
N ALA A 424 5.17 29.02 41.83
CA ALA A 424 4.41 27.76 41.81
C ALA A 424 3.04 27.89 42.49
N SER A 425 2.94 28.64 43.59
CA SER A 425 1.66 28.88 44.25
C SER A 425 0.70 29.70 43.38
N ARG A 426 1.20 30.65 42.57
CA ARG A 426 0.40 31.42 41.59
C ARG A 426 -0.11 30.54 40.47
N VAL A 427 0.78 29.72 39.88
CA VAL A 427 0.42 28.83 38.77
C VAL A 427 -0.57 27.75 39.21
N LEU A 428 -0.47 27.27 40.46
CA LEU A 428 -1.36 26.27 41.03
C LEU A 428 -2.66 26.88 41.60
N GLU A 429 -2.79 28.23 41.58
CA GLU A 429 -3.92 28.96 42.15
C GLU A 429 -4.21 28.61 43.64
N ILE A 430 -3.19 28.31 44.40
CA ILE A 430 -3.28 28.00 45.84
C ILE A 430 -2.40 28.93 46.67
N THR A 431 -2.73 29.04 47.94
CA THR A 431 -1.89 29.86 48.83
C THR A 431 -0.54 29.20 49.12
N ARG A 432 0.50 29.99 49.37
CA ARG A 432 1.82 29.48 49.70
C ARG A 432 1.85 28.55 50.94
N PRO A 433 1.09 28.82 52.03
CA PRO A 433 0.93 27.88 53.14
C PRO A 433 0.34 26.54 52.67
N THR A 434 -0.70 26.57 51.84
CA THR A 434 -1.34 25.36 51.27
C THR A 434 -0.35 24.54 50.43
N LEU A 435 0.47 25.21 49.62
CA LEU A 435 1.50 24.53 48.82
C LEU A 435 2.54 23.86 49.71
N ASN A 436 3.02 24.55 50.75
CA ASN A 436 3.97 23.97 51.69
C ASN A 436 3.39 22.75 52.45
N ALA A 437 2.14 22.81 52.88
CA ALA A 437 1.45 21.70 53.51
C ALA A 437 1.34 20.49 52.57
N LYS A 438 1.06 20.72 51.28
CA LYS A 438 0.99 19.66 50.23
C LYS A 438 2.38 19.08 49.93
N ILE A 439 3.43 19.92 49.86
CA ILE A 439 4.82 19.46 49.70
C ILE A 439 5.22 18.52 50.87
N ALA A 440 4.90 18.90 52.11
CA ALA A 440 5.17 18.07 53.28
C ALA A 440 4.32 16.78 53.28
N LYS A 441 3.01 16.89 52.98
CA LYS A 441 2.09 15.74 52.90
C LYS A 441 2.52 14.69 51.89
N TYR A 442 3.00 15.11 50.73
CA TYR A 442 3.38 14.22 49.63
C TYR A 442 4.89 13.85 49.63
N GLY A 443 5.67 14.37 50.63
CA GLY A 443 7.10 14.09 50.76
C GLY A 443 7.93 14.54 49.51
N LEU A 444 7.55 15.65 48.87
CA LEU A 444 8.23 16.13 47.65
C LEU A 444 9.57 16.79 48.08
N LYS A 445 10.65 16.41 47.38
CA LYS A 445 11.99 16.95 47.58
C LYS A 445 12.57 17.49 46.29
N HIS A 446 13.39 18.53 46.43
CA HIS A 446 14.23 19.01 45.34
C HIS A 446 15.37 18.01 45.14
N ASN A 447 15.50 17.42 43.95
CA ASN A 447 16.66 16.62 43.58
C ASN A 447 17.84 17.51 43.25
#